data_4b9e168c16e3ff3b84c85aaf79b8e003
#
_entry.id   4b9e168c16e3ff3b84c85aaf79b8e003
#
_cell.length_a   1.000
_cell.length_b   1.000
_cell.length_c   1.000
_cell.angle_alpha   90.00
_cell.angle_beta   90.00
_cell.angle_gamma   90.00
#
_symmetry.space_group_name_H-M   'P 1'
#
loop_
_entity.id
_entity.type
_entity.pdbx_description
1 polymer ?
#
loop_
_entity_poly.entity_id
_entity_poly.type
_entity_poly.pdbx_seq_one_letter_code
_entity_poly.pdbx_strand_id
1 'polypeptide(L)'
;MFVKYSDDCIRLEGRWAKFEDKAVTTTTGSRIFLKFEGDMALLKFDLTGDTGEHAHIWISIDSENMAEAALGSALRIKTAAYGVHTVRIIYKSQIETRNRWKEPLEQKLAFLGAEIEKPVTIEADTRKTIEFVGDSITEGVLTDAN
;
A
#
# COMPACT_ATOMS: atom_id res chain seq x y z
N MET A 1 2.06 12.10 -15.10
CA MET A 1 1.25 11.09 -15.85
C MET A 1 0.65 10.09 -14.87
N PHE A 2 -0.49 9.45 -15.18
CA PHE A 2 -1.03 8.36 -14.39
C PHE A 2 -0.45 7.02 -14.84
N VAL A 3 0.03 6.22 -13.89
CA VAL A 3 0.46 4.83 -14.06
C VAL A 3 -0.48 3.91 -13.30
N LYS A 4 -0.90 2.79 -13.91
CA LYS A 4 -1.76 1.80 -13.26
C LYS A 4 -0.97 0.98 -12.23
N TYR A 5 -1.65 0.35 -11.29
CA TYR A 5 -1.05 -0.54 -10.29
C TYR A 5 -0.20 -1.68 -10.89
N SER A 6 -0.40 -2.00 -12.17
CA SER A 6 0.29 -3.08 -12.92
C SER A 6 1.46 -2.59 -13.75
N ASP A 7 1.80 -1.30 -13.68
CA ASP A 7 2.94 -0.72 -14.39
C ASP A 7 4.28 -1.21 -13.80
N ASP A 8 5.33 -1.29 -14.63
CA ASP A 8 6.66 -1.79 -14.24
C ASP A 8 7.37 -0.93 -13.19
N CYS A 9 6.92 0.29 -12.95
CA CYS A 9 7.38 1.14 -11.85
C CYS A 9 6.70 0.82 -10.50
N ILE A 10 5.77 -0.14 -10.48
CA ILE A 10 5.03 -0.56 -9.30
C ILE A 10 5.25 -2.06 -9.06
N ARG A 11 5.57 -2.42 -7.83
CA ARG A 11 5.65 -3.81 -7.38
C ARG A 11 4.74 -4.01 -6.18
N LEU A 12 3.92 -5.05 -6.25
CA LEU A 12 3.06 -5.49 -5.16
C LEU A 12 3.65 -6.75 -4.52
N GLU A 13 3.76 -6.75 -3.19
CA GLU A 13 4.18 -7.91 -2.41
C GLU A 13 3.09 -8.30 -1.42
N GLY A 14 2.97 -9.59 -1.11
CA GLY A 14 1.90 -10.15 -0.28
C GLY A 14 0.72 -10.63 -1.11
N ARG A 15 -0.46 -10.74 -0.48
CA ARG A 15 -1.66 -11.29 -1.11
C ARG A 15 -2.54 -10.19 -1.69
N TRP A 16 -2.65 -10.17 -3.01
CA TRP A 16 -3.42 -9.20 -3.77
C TRP A 16 -4.37 -9.88 -4.74
N ALA A 17 -5.66 -9.54 -4.68
CA ALA A 17 -6.60 -9.81 -5.75
C ALA A 17 -6.43 -8.71 -6.81
N LYS A 18 -6.15 -9.11 -8.05
CA LYS A 18 -5.89 -8.18 -9.17
C LYS A 18 -7.12 -8.14 -10.08
N PHE A 19 -7.64 -6.94 -10.31
CA PHE A 19 -8.73 -6.63 -11.21
C PHE A 19 -8.22 -5.77 -12.38
N GLU A 20 -9.05 -5.44 -13.34
CA GLU A 20 -8.65 -4.65 -14.52
C GLU A 20 -8.13 -3.24 -14.14
N ASP A 21 -8.77 -2.61 -13.14
CA ASP A 21 -8.55 -1.21 -12.76
C ASP A 21 -7.83 -1.04 -11.41
N LYS A 22 -7.73 -2.09 -10.60
CA LYS A 22 -7.19 -2.03 -9.24
C LYS A 22 -6.63 -3.35 -8.73
N ALA A 23 -5.78 -3.26 -7.72
CA ALA A 23 -5.38 -4.40 -6.89
C ALA A 23 -5.91 -4.21 -5.46
N VAL A 24 -6.47 -5.27 -4.87
CA VAL A 24 -7.13 -5.22 -3.57
C VAL A 24 -6.48 -6.20 -2.61
N THR A 25 -6.24 -5.76 -1.38
CA THR A 25 -5.80 -6.63 -0.29
C THR A 25 -6.55 -6.30 1.00
N THR A 26 -6.74 -7.31 1.83
CA THR A 26 -7.19 -7.21 3.23
C THR A 26 -6.16 -7.84 4.17
N THR A 27 -4.98 -8.19 3.65
CA THR A 27 -3.95 -8.93 4.40
C THR A 27 -2.89 -7.97 4.93
N THR A 28 -2.78 -7.87 6.25
CA THR A 28 -1.75 -7.09 6.96
C THR A 28 -0.34 -7.47 6.47
N GLY A 29 0.52 -6.48 6.33
CA GLY A 29 1.88 -6.65 5.82
C GLY A 29 1.99 -6.67 4.30
N SER A 30 0.88 -6.66 3.55
CA SER A 30 0.92 -6.46 2.09
C SER A 30 1.52 -5.11 1.74
N ARG A 31 2.31 -5.05 0.66
CA ARG A 31 3.15 -3.89 0.34
C ARG A 31 2.95 -3.41 -1.08
N ILE A 32 3.09 -2.10 -1.24
CA ILE A 32 3.23 -1.41 -2.52
C ILE A 32 4.62 -0.79 -2.55
N PHE A 33 5.35 -0.99 -3.64
CA PHE A 33 6.56 -0.24 -3.98
C PHE A 33 6.28 0.54 -5.25
N LEU A 34 6.58 1.83 -5.22
CA LEU A 34 6.51 2.74 -6.36
C LEU A 34 7.87 3.38 -6.55
N LYS A 35 8.44 3.29 -7.75
CA LYS A 35 9.70 3.96 -8.11
C LYS A 35 9.46 4.98 -9.20
N PHE A 36 9.91 6.20 -8.98
CA PHE A 36 9.70 7.31 -9.93
C PHE A 36 10.86 8.31 -9.87
N GLU A 37 11.00 9.09 -10.92
CA GLU A 37 11.86 10.28 -10.95
C GLU A 37 10.96 11.52 -10.90
N GLY A 38 11.22 12.42 -9.96
CA GLY A 38 10.41 13.60 -9.68
C GLY A 38 10.59 14.06 -8.24
N ASP A 39 9.81 15.02 -7.78
CA ASP A 39 9.75 15.47 -6.40
C ASP A 39 8.39 15.19 -5.74
N MET A 40 7.44 14.65 -6.51
CA MET A 40 6.08 14.38 -6.02
C MET A 40 5.46 13.14 -6.68
N ALA A 41 4.73 12.37 -5.86
CA ALA A 41 3.84 11.32 -6.32
C ALA A 41 2.47 11.45 -5.63
N LEU A 42 1.39 11.11 -6.34
CA LEU A 42 0.03 11.07 -5.79
C LEU A 42 -0.55 9.68 -6.02
N LEU A 43 -0.52 8.85 -4.99
CA LEU A 43 -1.09 7.50 -5.03
C LEU A 43 -2.61 7.59 -4.89
N LYS A 44 -3.33 6.77 -5.65
CA LYS A 44 -4.80 6.76 -5.69
C LYS A 44 -5.35 5.43 -5.17
N PHE A 45 -6.38 5.52 -4.35
CA PHE A 45 -7.03 4.38 -3.73
C PHE A 45 -8.54 4.46 -3.93
N ASP A 46 -9.17 3.29 -4.06
CA ASP A 46 -10.63 3.17 -4.10
C ASP A 46 -11.16 2.85 -2.70
N LEU A 47 -11.89 3.78 -2.11
CA LEU A 47 -12.54 3.63 -0.81
C LEU A 47 -14.01 3.22 -0.91
N THR A 48 -14.48 2.84 -2.10
CA THR A 48 -15.88 2.42 -2.29
C THR A 48 -16.21 1.23 -1.38
N GLY A 49 -17.25 1.38 -0.58
CA GLY A 49 -17.68 0.38 0.39
C GLY A 49 -17.02 0.49 1.76
N ASP A 50 -15.96 1.30 1.91
CA ASP A 50 -15.40 1.61 3.22
C ASP A 50 -16.33 2.59 3.96
N THR A 51 -16.71 2.23 5.17
CA THR A 51 -17.56 3.07 6.02
C THR A 51 -16.90 3.27 7.38
N GLY A 52 -16.91 4.52 7.86
CA GLY A 52 -16.32 4.86 9.15
C GLY A 52 -14.80 5.05 9.08
N GLU A 53 -14.10 4.50 10.04
CA GLU A 53 -12.65 4.64 10.16
C GLU A 53 -11.93 3.78 9.11
N HIS A 54 -11.01 4.38 8.36
CA HIS A 54 -10.23 3.70 7.33
C HIS A 54 -9.06 2.91 7.93
N ALA A 55 -8.58 1.94 7.17
CA ALA A 55 -7.38 1.19 7.51
C ALA A 55 -6.15 2.10 7.62
N HIS A 56 -5.18 1.71 8.44
CA HIS A 56 -3.91 2.41 8.58
C HIS A 56 -2.83 1.79 7.70
N ILE A 57 -1.90 2.65 7.27
CA ILE A 57 -0.75 2.30 6.45
C ILE A 57 0.53 2.88 7.03
N TRP A 58 1.63 2.16 6.83
CA TRP A 58 2.97 2.67 7.04
C TRP A 58 3.56 3.14 5.71
N ILE A 59 4.23 4.30 5.72
CA ILE A 59 4.82 4.94 4.55
C ILE A 59 6.30 5.16 4.81
N SER A 60 7.16 4.76 3.88
CA SER A 60 8.58 5.11 3.90
C SER A 60 9.03 5.53 2.51
N ILE A 61 9.93 6.51 2.45
CA ILE A 61 10.54 7.04 1.24
C ILE A 61 12.03 6.74 1.34
N ASP A 62 12.62 6.17 0.28
CA ASP A 62 14.05 5.88 0.16
C ASP A 62 14.63 5.12 1.36
N SER A 63 13.82 4.25 1.98
CA SER A 63 14.18 3.47 3.17
C SER A 63 14.40 4.29 4.46
N GLU A 64 13.90 5.53 4.49
CA GLU A 64 13.86 6.33 5.72
C GLU A 64 12.87 5.76 6.75
N ASN A 65 12.79 6.41 7.91
CA ASN A 65 11.86 6.02 8.97
C ASN A 65 10.41 6.00 8.45
N MET A 66 9.65 5.02 8.91
CA MET A 66 8.25 4.87 8.56
C MET A 66 7.39 5.88 9.31
N ALA A 67 6.47 6.51 8.59
CA ALA A 67 5.38 7.30 9.14
C ALA A 67 4.06 6.54 9.00
N GLU A 68 3.18 6.69 9.97
CA GLU A 68 1.83 6.12 9.94
C GLU A 68 0.82 7.15 9.46
N ALA A 69 -0.16 6.69 8.67
CA ALA A 69 -1.29 7.49 8.24
C ALA A 69 -2.55 6.63 8.10
N ALA A 70 -3.71 7.23 8.30
CA ALA A 70 -4.97 6.64 7.87
C ALA A 70 -5.07 6.66 6.34
N LEU A 71 -5.62 5.61 5.75
CA LEU A 71 -5.82 5.52 4.31
C LEU A 71 -6.87 6.54 3.86
N GLY A 72 -6.54 7.34 2.84
CA GLY A 72 -7.47 8.23 2.14
C GLY A 72 -7.61 7.81 0.67
N SER A 73 -8.52 8.44 -0.08
CA SER A 73 -8.67 8.20 -1.52
C SER A 73 -7.43 8.62 -2.33
N ALA A 74 -6.59 9.48 -1.76
CA ALA A 74 -5.33 9.90 -2.35
C ALA A 74 -4.28 10.13 -1.25
N LEU A 75 -3.06 9.69 -1.51
CA LEU A 75 -1.89 9.92 -0.66
C LEU A 75 -0.86 10.72 -1.46
N ARG A 76 -0.59 11.94 -1.00
CA ARG A 76 0.43 12.80 -1.59
C ARG A 76 1.77 12.55 -0.91
N ILE A 77 2.75 12.15 -1.69
CA ILE A 77 4.16 12.03 -1.29
C ILE A 77 4.90 13.22 -1.88
N LYS A 78 5.62 13.95 -1.05
CA LYS A 78 6.55 15.01 -1.47
C LYS A 78 7.93 14.67 -0.94
N THR A 79 8.92 14.66 -1.81
CA THR A 79 10.33 14.41 -1.48
C THR A 79 11.08 15.72 -1.23
N ALA A 80 12.24 15.65 -0.60
CA ALA A 80 13.04 16.83 -0.27
C ALA A 80 13.68 17.49 -1.51
N ALA A 81 13.91 16.72 -2.57
CA ALA A 81 14.53 17.18 -3.80
C ALA A 81 14.02 16.37 -5.00
N TYR A 82 14.20 16.90 -6.19
CA TYR A 82 13.99 16.16 -7.43
C TYR A 82 15.03 15.04 -7.57
N GLY A 83 14.58 13.84 -7.87
CA GLY A 83 15.47 12.69 -8.03
C GLY A 83 14.71 11.39 -8.27
N VAL A 84 15.43 10.29 -8.28
CA VAL A 84 14.83 8.95 -8.32
C VAL A 84 14.53 8.51 -6.89
N HIS A 85 13.25 8.27 -6.62
CA HIS A 85 12.74 7.91 -5.30
C HIS A 85 12.00 6.57 -5.33
N THR A 86 12.05 5.87 -4.19
CA THR A 86 11.25 4.67 -3.95
C THR A 86 10.34 4.89 -2.76
N VAL A 87 9.03 4.85 -3.00
CA VAL A 87 8.01 4.87 -1.95
C VAL A 87 7.61 3.44 -1.63
N ARG A 88 7.60 3.11 -0.34
CA ARG A 88 7.06 1.85 0.17
C ARG A 88 5.88 2.13 1.06
N ILE A 89 4.76 1.47 0.77
CA ILE A 89 3.56 1.47 1.60
C ILE A 89 3.34 0.06 2.13
N ILE A 90 3.05 -0.05 3.41
CA ILE A 90 2.70 -1.32 4.07
C ILE A 90 1.30 -1.16 4.64
N TYR A 91 0.41 -2.09 4.30
CA TYR A 91 -0.89 -2.20 4.92
C TYR A 91 -0.70 -2.65 6.38
N LYS A 92 -0.96 -1.74 7.32
CA LYS A 92 -0.68 -1.97 8.73
C LYS A 92 -1.74 -2.87 9.35
N SER A 93 -2.96 -2.42 9.36
CA SER A 93 -4.06 -3.15 10.01
C SER A 93 -5.41 -2.52 9.73
N GLN A 94 -6.41 -3.24 10.12
CA GLN A 94 -7.80 -2.79 10.16
C GLN A 94 -8.42 -3.21 11.50
N ILE A 95 -9.59 -2.66 11.82
CA ILE A 95 -10.35 -3.03 13.00
C ILE A 95 -10.82 -4.48 12.86
N GLU A 96 -10.55 -5.32 13.84
CA GLU A 96 -10.81 -6.76 13.81
C GLU A 96 -12.29 -7.11 13.56
N THR A 97 -13.21 -6.26 14.00
CA THR A 97 -14.65 -6.44 13.82
C THR A 97 -15.15 -6.14 12.42
N ARG A 98 -14.31 -5.58 11.53
CA ARG A 98 -14.70 -5.27 10.15
C ARG A 98 -14.64 -6.50 9.25
N ASN A 99 -15.57 -6.54 8.30
CA ASN A 99 -15.67 -7.67 7.38
C ASN A 99 -14.56 -7.62 6.31
N ARG A 100 -13.62 -8.57 6.39
CA ARG A 100 -12.52 -8.75 5.44
C ARG A 100 -12.54 -10.08 4.68
N TRP A 101 -13.60 -10.88 4.88
CA TRP A 101 -13.66 -12.24 4.38
C TRP A 101 -14.68 -12.45 3.26
N LYS A 102 -15.70 -11.59 3.18
CA LYS A 102 -16.81 -11.72 2.23
C LYS A 102 -17.13 -10.36 1.62
N GLU A 103 -17.60 -10.37 0.38
CA GLU A 103 -18.15 -9.15 -0.23
C GLU A 103 -19.46 -8.71 0.43
N PRO A 104 -19.69 -7.42 0.65
CA PRO A 104 -18.75 -6.31 0.42
C PRO A 104 -17.65 -6.27 1.48
N LEU A 105 -16.40 -6.10 1.03
CA LEU A 105 -15.25 -5.94 1.93
C LEU A 105 -15.24 -4.56 2.57
N GLU A 106 -14.94 -4.52 3.86
CA GLU A 106 -14.74 -3.29 4.63
C GLU A 106 -13.25 -3.14 4.97
N GLN A 107 -12.79 -1.88 5.08
CA GLN A 107 -11.39 -1.56 5.43
C GLN A 107 -10.35 -2.35 4.59
N LYS A 108 -10.49 -2.29 3.29
CA LYS A 108 -9.53 -2.86 2.33
C LYS A 108 -8.50 -1.82 1.91
N LEU A 109 -7.37 -2.28 1.40
CA LEU A 109 -6.46 -1.47 0.61
C LEU A 109 -6.71 -1.79 -0.87
N ALA A 110 -7.39 -0.89 -1.57
CA ALA A 110 -7.67 -1.02 -3.00
C ALA A 110 -6.87 0.03 -3.77
N PHE A 111 -5.77 -0.39 -4.38
CA PHE A 111 -4.81 0.49 -5.05
C PHE A 111 -5.09 0.56 -6.55
N LEU A 112 -5.28 1.77 -7.06
CA LEU A 112 -5.54 2.06 -8.49
C LEU A 112 -4.24 2.28 -9.28
N GLY A 113 -3.29 2.98 -8.66
CA GLY A 113 -2.05 3.44 -9.29
C GLY A 113 -1.61 4.79 -8.74
N ALA A 114 -0.77 5.49 -9.49
CA ALA A 114 -0.21 6.76 -9.04
C ALA A 114 -0.12 7.79 -10.17
N GLU A 115 -0.23 9.07 -9.82
CA GLU A 115 0.19 10.18 -10.67
C GLU A 115 1.63 10.53 -10.30
N ILE A 116 2.52 10.43 -11.26
CA ILE A 116 3.96 10.68 -11.11
C ILE A 116 4.48 11.47 -12.30
N GLU A 117 5.66 12.04 -12.17
CA GLU A 117 6.29 12.78 -13.24
C GLU A 117 6.87 11.82 -14.27
N LYS A 118 7.77 10.92 -13.85
CA LYS A 118 8.41 9.95 -14.72
C LYS A 118 8.53 8.58 -14.06
N PRO A 119 8.00 7.50 -14.66
CA PRO A 119 8.12 6.17 -14.12
C PRO A 119 9.56 5.65 -14.24
N VAL A 120 9.99 4.89 -13.23
CA VAL A 120 11.28 4.19 -13.23
C VAL A 120 11.02 2.73 -12.90
N THR A 121 11.42 1.83 -13.78
CA THR A 121 11.20 0.38 -13.62
C THR A 121 11.80 -0.14 -12.31
N ILE A 122 11.05 -0.95 -11.58
CA ILE A 122 11.52 -1.68 -10.41
C ILE A 122 12.08 -3.03 -10.87
N GLU A 123 13.33 -3.29 -10.56
CA GLU A 123 13.93 -4.59 -10.81
C GLU A 123 13.25 -5.71 -10.00
N ALA A 124 13.19 -6.91 -10.57
CA ALA A 124 12.63 -8.06 -9.88
C ALA A 124 13.41 -8.36 -8.59
N ASP A 125 12.68 -8.57 -7.51
CA ASP A 125 13.30 -8.98 -6.24
C ASP A 125 13.61 -10.48 -6.29
N THR A 126 14.88 -10.83 -6.19
CA THR A 126 15.36 -12.21 -6.21
C THR A 126 15.50 -12.81 -4.81
N ARG A 127 15.22 -12.05 -3.75
CA ARG A 127 15.26 -12.54 -2.36
C ARG A 127 14.17 -13.56 -2.10
N LYS A 128 14.46 -14.51 -1.23
CA LYS A 128 13.45 -15.46 -0.77
C LYS A 128 12.40 -14.74 0.09
N THR A 129 11.14 -15.02 -0.16
CA THR A 129 10.01 -14.52 0.63
C THR A 129 9.59 -15.58 1.64
N ILE A 130 9.35 -15.17 2.88
CA ILE A 130 8.76 -15.99 3.94
C ILE A 130 7.39 -15.39 4.26
N GLU A 131 6.35 -16.22 4.22
CA GLU A 131 5.01 -15.83 4.63
C GLU A 131 4.69 -16.50 5.98
N PHE A 132 4.23 -15.70 6.93
CA PHE A 132 3.73 -16.18 8.21
C PHE A 132 2.21 -16.26 8.14
N VAL A 133 1.67 -17.45 8.42
CA VAL A 133 0.23 -17.68 8.48
C VAL A 133 -0.14 -18.00 9.93
N GLY A 134 -1.09 -17.24 10.47
CA GLY A 134 -1.51 -17.37 11.85
C GLY A 134 -2.78 -16.57 12.15
N ASP A 135 -3.02 -16.37 13.42
CA ASP A 135 -4.17 -15.61 13.95
C ASP A 135 -3.81 -14.15 14.30
N SER A 136 -4.64 -13.52 15.10
CA SER A 136 -4.45 -12.14 15.56
C SER A 136 -3.13 -11.91 16.31
N ILE A 137 -2.56 -12.92 16.96
CA ILE A 137 -1.27 -12.82 17.65
C ILE A 137 -0.15 -12.70 16.62
N THR A 138 -0.20 -13.48 15.54
CA THR A 138 0.76 -13.42 14.44
C THR A 138 0.64 -12.11 13.67
N GLU A 139 -0.55 -11.55 13.54
CA GLU A 139 -0.83 -10.24 12.94
C GLU A 139 -0.34 -9.08 13.83
N GLY A 140 -0.14 -9.30 15.12
CA GLY A 140 0.30 -8.29 16.07
C GLY A 140 -0.84 -7.38 16.57
N VAL A 141 -2.06 -7.90 16.65
CA VAL A 141 -3.20 -7.15 17.18
C VAL A 141 -2.91 -6.71 18.61
N LEU A 142 -3.18 -5.43 18.91
CA LEU A 142 -2.92 -4.75 20.19
C LEU A 142 -1.45 -4.54 20.56
N THR A 143 -0.50 -4.79 19.69
CA THR A 143 0.93 -4.54 20.01
C THR A 143 1.27 -3.06 20.09
N ASP A 144 0.50 -2.20 19.43
CA ASP A 144 0.67 -0.74 19.44
C ASP A 144 -0.29 -0.02 20.38
N ALA A 145 -1.07 -0.75 21.19
CA ALA A 145 -1.97 -0.18 22.17
C ALA A 145 -1.18 0.28 23.42
N ASN A 146 -0.69 1.52 23.39
CA ASN A 146 -0.19 2.27 24.55
C ASN A 146 -1.07 3.47 24.82
#